data_1368759e5a2c679cbeddcfed06f7af0e
#
_entry.id   1368759e5a2c679cbeddcfed06f7af0e
#
_cell.length_a   1.000
_cell.length_b   1.000
_cell.length_c   1.000
_cell.angle_alpha   90.00
_cell.angle_beta   90.00
_cell.angle_gamma   90.00
#
_symmetry.space_group_name_H-M   'P 1'
#
loop_
_entity.id
_entity.type
_entity.pdbx_description
1 polymer ?
#
loop_
_entity_poly.entity_id
_entity_poly.type
_entity_poly.pdbx_seq_one_letter_code
_entity_poly.pdbx_strand_id
1 'polypeptide(L)'
;MSKVAEALIAGCGDVGSRLAMRLRNAGWQVHGMRRSVSELPAGIVPVAGDLHQADCPGQWPRGALDYLVYSAAATEHDEAGYRQAYVDGLRHVLGWLQARGQRPRRLIFVSSSGVYGQIGGEWVDETSPAEAQSYSGRIMREAEQVAWSSGVPATVLRLTGIYGPGREWLLRQVRMGYRVAVEPPLFGNRIHVDDAAGLLAFLLQADLAGKALDDCYIGVDDEPAPLHEVVCWLREQLGVQHWAEDSAVRRSGSKRCSNARARALGWAPQHPSYREGYAAVLQGS
;
A
#
# COMPACT_ATOMS: atom_id res chain seq x y z
N MET A 1 -29.13 15.91 9.37
CA MET A 1 -28.37 15.18 8.31
C MET A 1 -26.97 15.02 8.84
N SER A 2 -26.43 13.81 8.94
CA SER A 2 -25.04 13.60 9.32
C SER A 2 -24.14 14.22 8.24
N LYS A 3 -23.07 14.94 8.67
CA LYS A 3 -22.06 15.50 7.75
C LYS A 3 -21.47 14.38 6.90
N VAL A 4 -21.42 14.56 5.59
CA VAL A 4 -20.72 13.66 4.67
C VAL A 4 -19.22 13.74 4.98
N ALA A 5 -18.57 12.60 5.20
CA ALA A 5 -17.13 12.56 5.44
C ALA A 5 -16.37 12.92 4.15
N GLU A 6 -15.30 13.69 4.30
CA GLU A 6 -14.49 14.20 3.19
C GLU A 6 -13.04 13.71 3.28
N ALA A 7 -12.55 13.07 2.22
CA ALA A 7 -11.21 12.52 2.17
C ALA A 7 -10.42 13.03 0.95
N LEU A 8 -9.15 13.33 1.16
CA LEU A 8 -8.17 13.57 0.08
C LEU A 8 -7.21 12.39 0.00
N ILE A 9 -7.04 11.84 -1.21
CA ILE A 9 -6.05 10.80 -1.51
C ILE A 9 -4.94 11.44 -2.33
N ALA A 10 -3.81 11.74 -1.68
CA ALA A 10 -2.60 12.25 -2.32
C ALA A 10 -1.81 11.08 -2.91
N GLY A 11 -1.61 11.07 -4.21
CA GLY A 11 -1.10 9.91 -4.96
C GLY A 11 -2.21 8.92 -5.33
N CYS A 12 -3.30 9.41 -5.92
CA CYS A 12 -4.45 8.60 -6.32
C CYS A 12 -4.15 7.77 -7.58
N GLY A 13 -3.19 6.82 -7.46
CA GLY A 13 -2.87 5.79 -8.45
C GLY A 13 -3.81 4.59 -8.34
N ASP A 14 -3.32 3.37 -8.65
CA ASP A 14 -4.15 2.15 -8.67
C ASP A 14 -4.81 1.85 -7.30
N VAL A 15 -4.02 1.71 -6.22
CA VAL A 15 -4.57 1.47 -4.87
C VAL A 15 -5.44 2.64 -4.42
N GLY A 16 -4.99 3.89 -4.64
CA GLY A 16 -5.74 5.10 -4.30
C GLY A 16 -7.08 5.21 -5.02
N SER A 17 -7.14 4.84 -6.31
CA SER A 17 -8.38 4.84 -7.10
C SER A 17 -9.38 3.79 -6.63
N ARG A 18 -8.92 2.58 -6.28
CA ARG A 18 -9.75 1.52 -5.69
C ARG A 18 -10.29 1.94 -4.31
N LEU A 19 -9.45 2.57 -3.50
CA LEU A 19 -9.88 3.17 -2.23
C LEU A 19 -10.93 4.25 -2.47
N ALA A 20 -10.67 5.19 -3.40
CA ALA A 20 -11.57 6.29 -3.71
C ALA A 20 -12.97 5.79 -4.07
N MET A 21 -13.06 4.75 -4.91
CA MET A 21 -14.34 4.14 -5.29
C MET A 21 -15.06 3.48 -4.12
N ARG A 22 -14.33 2.80 -3.21
CA ARG A 22 -14.91 2.18 -2.01
C ARG A 22 -15.50 3.25 -1.08
N LEU A 23 -14.77 4.35 -0.83
CA LEU A 23 -15.22 5.45 0.01
C LEU A 23 -16.41 6.19 -0.62
N ARG A 24 -16.35 6.49 -1.92
CA ARG A 24 -17.47 7.09 -2.66
C ARG A 24 -18.73 6.23 -2.55
N ASN A 25 -18.61 4.92 -2.76
CA ASN A 25 -19.76 4.00 -2.66
C ASN A 25 -20.32 3.92 -1.23
N ALA A 26 -19.50 4.25 -0.22
CA ALA A 26 -19.93 4.42 1.16
C ALA A 26 -20.49 5.83 1.49
N GLY A 27 -20.70 6.67 0.47
CA GLY A 27 -21.30 8.00 0.61
C GLY A 27 -20.33 9.13 1.01
N TRP A 28 -19.02 8.92 0.87
CA TRP A 28 -18.01 9.94 1.16
C TRP A 28 -17.80 10.87 -0.05
N GLN A 29 -17.42 12.11 0.23
CA GLN A 29 -16.83 12.99 -0.78
C GLN A 29 -15.33 12.72 -0.86
N VAL A 30 -14.84 12.36 -2.05
CA VAL A 30 -13.45 11.96 -2.22
C VAL A 30 -12.77 12.82 -3.28
N HIS A 31 -11.64 13.41 -2.89
CA HIS A 31 -10.72 14.13 -3.77
C HIS A 31 -9.55 13.22 -4.12
N GLY A 32 -9.28 13.05 -5.41
CA GLY A 32 -8.15 12.28 -5.91
C GLY A 32 -7.06 13.19 -6.47
N MET A 33 -5.90 13.23 -5.83
CA MET A 33 -4.77 14.02 -6.30
C MET A 33 -3.80 13.15 -7.09
N ARG A 34 -3.54 13.54 -8.33
CA ARG A 34 -2.52 12.96 -9.22
C ARG A 34 -2.18 13.90 -10.37
N ARG A 35 -1.10 13.61 -11.09
CA ARG A 35 -0.68 14.41 -12.27
C ARG A 35 -1.70 14.32 -13.41
N SER A 36 -2.08 13.11 -13.82
CA SER A 36 -3.04 12.86 -14.90
C SER A 36 -4.44 12.58 -14.35
N VAL A 37 -5.20 13.62 -14.09
CA VAL A 37 -6.55 13.50 -13.48
C VAL A 37 -7.59 12.83 -14.38
N SER A 38 -7.35 12.74 -15.70
CA SER A 38 -8.21 12.03 -16.66
C SER A 38 -8.32 10.53 -16.38
N GLU A 39 -7.37 9.96 -15.63
CA GLU A 39 -7.39 8.55 -15.25
C GLU A 39 -8.12 8.29 -13.91
N LEU A 40 -8.67 9.34 -13.28
CA LEU A 40 -9.46 9.15 -12.06
C LEU A 40 -10.81 8.50 -12.39
N PRO A 41 -11.29 7.61 -11.52
CA PRO A 41 -12.63 7.05 -11.67
C PRO A 41 -13.73 8.12 -11.65
N ALA A 42 -14.81 7.88 -12.38
CA ALA A 42 -15.95 8.78 -12.40
C ALA A 42 -16.51 9.05 -11.00
N GLY A 43 -16.83 10.32 -10.72
CA GLY A 43 -17.38 10.77 -9.44
C GLY A 43 -16.34 11.00 -8.31
N ILE A 44 -15.05 10.91 -8.62
CA ILE A 44 -13.97 11.39 -7.76
C ILE A 44 -13.64 12.82 -8.15
N VAL A 45 -13.55 13.72 -7.17
CA VAL A 45 -13.22 15.14 -7.40
C VAL A 45 -11.75 15.25 -7.77
N PRO A 46 -11.42 15.75 -8.99
CA PRO A 46 -10.03 15.79 -9.42
C PRO A 46 -9.25 16.90 -8.74
N VAL A 47 -8.03 16.60 -8.33
CA VAL A 47 -7.02 17.56 -7.86
C VAL A 47 -5.78 17.35 -8.72
N ALA A 48 -5.62 18.15 -9.77
CA ALA A 48 -4.42 18.10 -10.61
C ALA A 48 -3.23 18.68 -9.82
N GLY A 49 -2.22 17.85 -9.58
CA GLY A 49 -1.05 18.28 -8.83
C GLY A 49 0.07 17.26 -8.87
N ASP A 50 1.28 17.76 -8.66
CA ASP A 50 2.50 16.97 -8.56
C ASP A 50 3.06 17.08 -7.14
N LEU A 51 3.20 15.96 -6.46
CA LEU A 51 3.75 15.88 -5.11
C LEU A 51 5.23 16.33 -5.03
N HIS A 52 5.92 16.35 -6.17
CA HIS A 52 7.30 16.84 -6.27
C HIS A 52 7.40 18.37 -6.27
N GLN A 53 6.30 19.08 -6.49
CA GLN A 53 6.27 20.54 -6.48
C GLN A 53 5.95 21.06 -5.08
N ALA A 54 6.63 22.13 -4.68
CA ALA A 54 6.38 22.80 -3.40
C ALA A 54 5.06 23.57 -3.40
N ASP A 55 4.64 24.04 -4.57
CA ASP A 55 3.42 24.84 -4.72
C ASP A 55 2.17 24.00 -4.55
N CYS A 56 1.23 24.51 -3.77
CA CYS A 56 -0.03 23.84 -3.56
C CYS A 56 -0.90 23.87 -4.82
N PRO A 57 -1.51 22.73 -5.22
CA PRO A 57 -2.40 22.68 -6.37
C PRO A 57 -3.55 23.67 -6.28
N GLY A 58 -3.85 24.35 -7.41
CA GLY A 58 -4.94 25.34 -7.46
C GLY A 58 -6.33 24.76 -7.17
N GLN A 59 -6.51 23.46 -7.45
CA GLN A 59 -7.75 22.71 -7.19
C GLN A 59 -7.77 22.03 -5.82
N TRP A 60 -6.82 22.34 -4.91
CA TRP A 60 -6.80 21.80 -3.56
C TRP A 60 -8.12 22.10 -2.84
N PRO A 61 -8.70 21.15 -2.10
CA PRO A 61 -9.95 21.35 -1.37
C PRO A 61 -9.90 22.56 -0.45
N ARG A 62 -10.93 23.44 -0.53
CA ARG A 62 -11.00 24.66 0.29
C ARG A 62 -11.66 24.44 1.64
N GLY A 63 -12.49 23.38 1.75
CA GLY A 63 -13.21 23.01 2.96
C GLY A 63 -12.34 22.28 3.98
N ALA A 64 -12.96 21.88 5.09
CA ALA A 64 -12.34 21.03 6.07
C ALA A 64 -12.24 19.60 5.51
N LEU A 65 -11.04 19.03 5.51
CA LEU A 65 -10.81 17.61 5.21
C LEU A 65 -10.93 16.81 6.50
N ASP A 66 -11.74 15.74 6.48
CA ASP A 66 -11.81 14.83 7.62
C ASP A 66 -10.63 13.83 7.61
N TYR A 67 -10.17 13.44 6.41
CA TYR A 67 -9.10 12.45 6.24
C TYR A 67 -8.12 12.82 5.12
N LEU A 68 -6.85 12.53 5.38
CA LEU A 68 -5.81 12.51 4.37
C LEU A 68 -5.25 11.10 4.23
N VAL A 69 -5.20 10.58 3.01
CA VAL A 69 -4.48 9.34 2.69
C VAL A 69 -3.31 9.69 1.78
N TYR A 70 -2.09 9.39 2.22
CA TYR A 70 -0.90 9.54 1.39
C TYR A 70 -0.54 8.18 0.80
N SER A 71 -0.76 8.00 -0.51
CA SER A 71 -0.62 6.73 -1.24
C SER A 71 0.22 6.91 -2.52
N ALA A 72 1.23 7.78 -2.44
CA ALA A 72 2.16 8.00 -3.54
C ALA A 72 3.04 6.76 -3.82
N ALA A 73 3.53 6.67 -5.05
CA ALA A 73 4.55 5.71 -5.44
C ALA A 73 5.68 6.45 -6.17
N ALA A 74 6.93 6.06 -5.89
CA ALA A 74 8.07 6.59 -6.60
C ALA A 74 8.02 6.17 -8.08
N THR A 75 8.29 7.11 -8.98
CA THR A 75 8.48 6.84 -10.42
C THR A 75 9.90 6.41 -10.71
N GLU A 76 10.86 7.02 -10.03
CA GLU A 76 12.27 6.65 -10.13
C GLU A 76 12.64 5.72 -8.98
N HIS A 77 13.35 4.61 -9.32
CA HIS A 77 13.71 3.56 -8.37
C HIS A 77 15.14 3.72 -7.85
N ASP A 78 15.55 4.96 -7.58
CA ASP A 78 16.79 5.31 -6.92
C ASP A 78 16.52 6.03 -5.57
N GLU A 79 17.57 6.36 -4.85
CA GLU A 79 17.47 6.97 -3.52
C GLU A 79 16.81 8.36 -3.58
N ALA A 80 17.14 9.15 -4.58
CA ALA A 80 16.60 10.50 -4.76
C ALA A 80 15.11 10.47 -5.09
N GLY A 81 14.68 9.61 -6.02
CA GLY A 81 13.27 9.45 -6.38
C GLY A 81 12.42 8.92 -5.24
N TYR A 82 12.96 7.99 -4.44
CA TYR A 82 12.28 7.53 -3.23
C TYR A 82 12.13 8.65 -2.20
N ARG A 83 13.18 9.43 -1.93
CA ARG A 83 13.13 10.57 -1.00
C ARG A 83 12.11 11.59 -1.46
N GLN A 84 12.16 11.96 -2.73
CA GLN A 84 11.24 12.92 -3.32
C GLN A 84 9.77 12.46 -3.22
N ALA A 85 9.50 11.18 -3.50
CA ALA A 85 8.13 10.66 -3.48
C ALA A 85 7.56 10.49 -2.07
N TYR A 86 8.36 10.01 -1.12
CA TYR A 86 7.82 9.59 0.18
C TYR A 86 8.08 10.59 1.30
N VAL A 87 9.21 11.28 1.31
CA VAL A 87 9.58 12.22 2.36
C VAL A 87 9.19 13.63 1.97
N ASP A 88 9.71 14.11 0.85
CA ASP A 88 9.53 15.51 0.45
C ASP A 88 8.09 15.77 -0.01
N GLY A 89 7.52 14.86 -0.82
CA GLY A 89 6.13 14.94 -1.23
C GLY A 89 5.14 14.92 -0.06
N LEU A 90 5.41 14.10 0.97
CA LEU A 90 4.61 14.11 2.19
C LEU A 90 4.74 15.44 2.93
N ARG A 91 5.95 15.99 3.05
CA ARG A 91 6.19 17.31 3.66
C ARG A 91 5.46 18.42 2.91
N HIS A 92 5.44 18.40 1.58
CA HIS A 92 4.69 19.37 0.77
C HIS A 92 3.20 19.31 1.13
N VAL A 93 2.60 18.12 1.12
CA VAL A 93 1.17 17.94 1.44
C VAL A 93 0.84 18.43 2.85
N LEU A 94 1.67 18.10 3.83
CA LEU A 94 1.51 18.58 5.21
C LEU A 94 1.65 20.10 5.31
N GLY A 95 2.60 20.69 4.58
CA GLY A 95 2.78 22.15 4.48
C GLY A 95 1.55 22.83 3.87
N TRP A 96 0.93 22.25 2.84
CA TRP A 96 -0.30 22.78 2.23
C TRP A 96 -1.49 22.74 3.19
N LEU A 97 -1.64 21.67 3.97
CA LEU A 97 -2.65 21.59 5.03
C LEU A 97 -2.44 22.70 6.07
N GLN A 98 -1.19 22.85 6.55
CA GLN A 98 -0.84 23.86 7.55
C GLN A 98 -1.11 25.27 7.05
N ALA A 99 -0.68 25.61 5.83
CA ALA A 99 -0.87 26.93 5.22
C ALA A 99 -2.37 27.30 5.06
N ARG A 100 -3.25 26.30 5.01
CA ARG A 100 -4.70 26.47 4.91
C ARG A 100 -5.44 26.30 6.23
N GLY A 101 -4.72 26.07 7.32
CA GLY A 101 -5.34 25.80 8.64
C GLY A 101 -6.18 24.53 8.67
N GLN A 102 -5.97 23.61 7.71
CA GLN A 102 -6.71 22.34 7.66
C GLN A 102 -6.10 21.34 8.63
N ARG A 103 -6.94 20.70 9.42
CA ARG A 103 -6.54 19.70 10.43
C ARG A 103 -7.40 18.44 10.24
N PRO A 104 -6.99 17.52 9.38
CA PRO A 104 -7.69 16.25 9.23
C PRO A 104 -7.77 15.51 10.56
N ARG A 105 -8.86 14.80 10.76
CA ARG A 105 -9.04 13.90 11.92
C ARG A 105 -7.95 12.84 11.95
N ARG A 106 -7.54 12.35 10.74
CA ARG A 106 -6.45 11.38 10.62
C ARG A 106 -5.73 11.48 9.28
N LEU A 107 -4.44 11.23 9.33
CA LEU A 107 -3.58 10.89 8.20
C LEU A 107 -3.36 9.38 8.16
N ILE A 108 -3.61 8.73 7.02
CA ILE A 108 -3.09 7.38 6.76
C ILE A 108 -1.93 7.51 5.76
N PHE A 109 -0.73 7.09 6.20
CA PHE A 109 0.46 7.01 5.35
C PHE A 109 0.65 5.56 4.86
N VAL A 110 0.61 5.36 3.55
CA VAL A 110 0.86 4.05 2.94
C VAL A 110 2.37 3.82 2.85
N SER A 111 2.85 2.95 3.71
CA SER A 111 4.24 2.51 3.82
C SER A 111 4.43 1.11 3.24
N SER A 112 5.58 0.50 3.48
CA SER A 112 5.97 -0.80 2.96
C SER A 112 6.55 -1.70 4.06
N SER A 113 6.29 -2.99 3.99
CA SER A 113 7.00 -4.00 4.79
C SER A 113 8.51 -4.07 4.51
N GLY A 114 8.99 -3.33 3.51
CA GLY A 114 10.41 -3.13 3.24
C GLY A 114 11.19 -2.41 4.34
N VAL A 115 10.50 -1.81 5.33
CA VAL A 115 11.10 -1.22 6.52
C VAL A 115 11.69 -2.25 7.48
N TYR A 116 11.28 -3.51 7.40
CA TYR A 116 11.78 -4.60 8.24
C TYR A 116 13.06 -5.20 7.66
N GLY A 117 14.06 -5.37 8.51
CA GLY A 117 15.39 -5.90 8.15
C GLY A 117 15.57 -7.41 8.29
N GLN A 118 14.59 -8.15 8.78
CA GLN A 118 14.66 -9.60 9.01
C GLN A 118 14.83 -10.38 7.70
N ILE A 119 15.70 -11.38 7.68
CA ILE A 119 16.10 -12.12 6.47
C ILE A 119 16.09 -13.64 6.62
N GLY A 120 15.88 -14.18 7.83
CA GLY A 120 15.95 -15.62 8.12
C GLY A 120 14.59 -16.32 8.23
N GLY A 121 13.51 -15.71 7.73
CA GLY A 121 12.17 -16.30 7.78
C GLY A 121 11.43 -16.02 9.10
N GLU A 122 11.90 -15.07 9.90
CA GLU A 122 11.27 -14.70 11.17
C GLU A 122 9.86 -14.13 10.96
N TRP A 123 9.01 -14.32 11.97
CA TRP A 123 7.76 -13.58 12.05
C TRP A 123 8.04 -12.12 12.46
N VAL A 124 7.35 -11.22 11.79
CA VAL A 124 7.35 -9.78 12.10
C VAL A 124 5.92 -9.26 12.21
N ASP A 125 5.74 -8.37 13.15
CA ASP A 125 4.52 -7.61 13.39
C ASP A 125 4.83 -6.11 13.51
N GLU A 126 3.86 -5.31 13.90
CA GLU A 126 4.02 -3.85 14.02
C GLU A 126 4.96 -3.44 15.16
N THR A 127 5.22 -4.33 16.12
CA THR A 127 6.14 -4.09 17.25
C THR A 127 7.59 -4.50 16.93
N SER A 128 7.78 -5.28 15.88
CA SER A 128 9.09 -5.76 15.44
C SER A 128 10.02 -4.62 15.01
N PRO A 129 11.34 -4.72 15.27
CA PRO A 129 12.30 -3.69 14.84
C PRO A 129 12.25 -3.44 13.34
N ALA A 130 12.02 -2.18 12.95
CA ALA A 130 11.98 -1.71 11.56
C ALA A 130 13.34 -1.12 11.17
N GLU A 131 14.32 -1.99 10.95
CA GLU A 131 15.74 -1.68 10.72
C GLU A 131 16.17 -2.07 9.30
N ALA A 132 15.54 -1.44 8.31
CA ALA A 132 15.81 -1.73 6.91
C ALA A 132 17.27 -1.50 6.51
N GLN A 133 17.83 -2.46 5.79
CA GLN A 133 19.19 -2.35 5.23
C GLN A 133 19.20 -1.60 3.89
N SER A 134 18.13 -1.68 3.12
CA SER A 134 18.02 -0.99 1.83
C SER A 134 17.77 0.50 1.99
N TYR A 135 18.24 1.31 1.02
CA TYR A 135 17.93 2.75 1.00
C TYR A 135 16.41 2.99 0.97
N SER A 136 15.69 2.20 0.19
CA SER A 136 14.22 2.33 0.04
C SER A 136 13.51 2.12 1.38
N GLY A 137 13.90 1.10 2.14
CA GLY A 137 13.33 0.84 3.47
C GLY A 137 13.70 1.93 4.48
N ARG A 138 14.94 2.45 4.47
CA ARG A 138 15.35 3.56 5.34
C ARG A 138 14.56 4.83 5.06
N ILE A 139 14.37 5.18 3.77
CA ILE A 139 13.59 6.35 3.36
C ILE A 139 12.12 6.20 3.75
N MET A 140 11.53 5.01 3.54
CA MET A 140 10.17 4.75 4.00
C MET A 140 10.05 4.90 5.52
N ARG A 141 11.04 4.45 6.28
CA ARG A 141 11.06 4.62 7.74
C ARG A 141 11.16 6.09 8.15
N GLU A 142 11.95 6.91 7.43
CA GLU A 142 11.99 8.36 7.61
C GLU A 142 10.62 8.99 7.34
N ALA A 143 9.97 8.58 6.25
CA ALA A 143 8.63 9.09 5.90
C ALA A 143 7.56 8.71 6.95
N GLU A 144 7.63 7.51 7.54
CA GLU A 144 6.80 7.13 8.69
C GLU A 144 6.99 8.11 9.86
N GLN A 145 8.24 8.50 10.18
CA GLN A 145 8.52 9.47 11.24
C GLN A 145 7.95 10.86 10.90
N VAL A 146 8.04 11.29 9.64
CA VAL A 146 7.41 12.55 9.19
C VAL A 146 5.91 12.49 9.40
N ALA A 147 5.24 11.37 9.07
CA ALA A 147 3.81 11.21 9.29
C ALA A 147 3.44 11.31 10.78
N TRP A 148 4.12 10.56 11.65
CA TRP A 148 3.84 10.57 13.09
C TRP A 148 4.15 11.89 13.78
N SER A 149 5.15 12.65 13.30
CA SER A 149 5.51 13.96 13.86
C SER A 149 4.78 15.13 13.22
N SER A 150 3.81 14.87 12.34
CA SER A 150 3.10 15.92 11.56
C SER A 150 2.17 16.83 12.37
N GLY A 151 1.86 16.48 13.62
CA GLY A 151 0.84 17.15 14.43
C GLY A 151 -0.62 16.77 14.05
N VAL A 152 -0.79 15.89 13.06
CA VAL A 152 -2.07 15.25 12.73
C VAL A 152 -2.04 13.83 13.27
N PRO A 153 -3.12 13.32 13.92
CA PRO A 153 -3.19 11.91 14.29
C PRO A 153 -2.90 11.03 13.07
N ALA A 154 -1.85 10.22 13.12
CA ALA A 154 -1.37 9.45 11.97
C ALA A 154 -1.39 7.95 12.24
N THR A 155 -1.79 7.18 11.23
CA THR A 155 -1.67 5.73 11.18
C THR A 155 -0.86 5.34 9.96
N VAL A 156 0.17 4.55 10.15
CA VAL A 156 0.99 3.98 9.08
C VAL A 156 0.41 2.63 8.66
N LEU A 157 0.25 2.41 7.36
CA LEU A 157 -0.11 1.10 6.82
C LEU A 157 1.06 0.53 6.01
N ARG A 158 1.76 -0.44 6.56
CA ARG A 158 2.88 -1.15 5.91
C ARG A 158 2.33 -2.24 5.00
N LEU A 159 2.16 -1.92 3.72
CA LEU A 159 1.72 -2.91 2.73
C LEU A 159 2.86 -3.85 2.33
N THR A 160 2.50 -5.09 2.10
CA THR A 160 3.41 -6.12 1.56
C THR A 160 3.40 -6.11 0.03
N GLY A 161 3.91 -7.15 -0.62
CA GLY A 161 3.93 -7.24 -2.07
C GLY A 161 2.53 -7.20 -2.68
N ILE A 162 2.13 -6.08 -3.23
CA ILE A 162 0.80 -5.91 -3.83
C ILE A 162 0.76 -6.63 -5.17
N TYR A 163 -0.24 -7.49 -5.36
CA TYR A 163 -0.52 -8.18 -6.62
C TYR A 163 -2.00 -8.09 -6.98
N GLY A 164 -2.36 -8.50 -8.18
CA GLY A 164 -3.74 -8.45 -8.67
C GLY A 164 -3.81 -7.98 -10.11
N PRO A 165 -5.00 -7.64 -10.64
CA PRO A 165 -5.15 -7.11 -11.99
C PRO A 165 -4.25 -5.88 -12.22
N GLY A 166 -3.47 -5.91 -13.31
CA GLY A 166 -2.47 -4.89 -13.63
C GLY A 166 -1.13 -5.02 -12.87
N ARG A 167 -1.00 -5.98 -11.94
CA ARG A 167 0.20 -6.22 -11.11
C ARG A 167 0.65 -7.68 -11.19
N GLU A 168 0.79 -8.19 -12.40
CA GLU A 168 0.98 -9.60 -12.70
C GLU A 168 2.47 -9.98 -12.91
N TRP A 169 3.39 -9.27 -12.25
CA TRP A 169 4.82 -9.53 -12.44
C TRP A 169 5.17 -11.00 -12.21
N LEU A 170 4.71 -11.62 -11.11
CA LEU A 170 5.04 -13.01 -10.80
C LEU A 170 4.43 -13.98 -11.82
N LEU A 171 3.20 -13.73 -12.29
CA LEU A 171 2.59 -14.55 -13.34
C LEU A 171 3.42 -14.51 -14.63
N ARG A 172 3.89 -13.33 -15.04
CA ARG A 172 4.78 -13.20 -16.20
C ARG A 172 6.10 -13.95 -16.00
N GLN A 173 6.72 -13.85 -14.81
CA GLN A 173 7.93 -14.59 -14.49
C GLN A 173 7.71 -16.11 -14.55
N VAL A 174 6.62 -16.61 -13.97
CA VAL A 174 6.29 -18.03 -13.99
C VAL A 174 6.09 -18.53 -15.43
N ARG A 175 5.39 -17.77 -16.28
CA ARG A 175 5.24 -18.10 -17.71
C ARG A 175 6.59 -18.21 -18.45
N MET A 176 7.61 -17.47 -17.99
CA MET A 176 8.97 -17.55 -18.52
C MET A 176 9.85 -18.64 -17.89
N GLY A 177 9.27 -19.49 -17.03
CA GLY A 177 9.99 -20.58 -16.41
C GLY A 177 10.75 -20.22 -15.13
N TYR A 178 10.32 -19.18 -14.40
CA TYR A 178 10.98 -18.67 -13.18
C TYR A 178 11.28 -19.78 -12.18
N ARG A 179 12.53 -19.82 -11.71
CA ARG A 179 13.00 -20.77 -10.67
C ARG A 179 13.20 -20.06 -9.34
N VAL A 180 12.88 -20.75 -8.27
CA VAL A 180 13.13 -20.30 -6.89
C VAL A 180 13.78 -21.46 -6.12
N ALA A 181 14.83 -21.15 -5.36
CA ALA A 181 15.45 -22.14 -4.48
C ALA A 181 14.44 -22.64 -3.43
N VAL A 182 14.48 -23.92 -3.13
CA VAL A 182 13.67 -24.54 -2.06
C VAL A 182 14.30 -24.27 -0.71
N GLU A 183 15.63 -24.36 -0.63
CA GLU A 183 16.42 -24.17 0.59
C GLU A 183 17.53 -23.13 0.39
N PRO A 184 17.68 -22.18 1.31
CA PRO A 184 16.75 -21.88 2.42
C PRO A 184 15.43 -21.30 1.88
N PRO A 185 14.28 -21.51 2.57
CA PRO A 185 12.98 -21.06 2.09
C PRO A 185 12.90 -19.53 2.09
N LEU A 186 12.49 -18.96 0.96
CA LEU A 186 12.23 -17.54 0.82
C LEU A 186 10.73 -17.27 1.04
N PHE A 187 10.37 -16.73 2.19
CA PHE A 187 8.98 -16.35 2.46
C PHE A 187 8.58 -15.09 1.69
N GLY A 188 7.48 -15.18 0.96
CA GLY A 188 6.89 -14.05 0.25
C GLY A 188 5.64 -13.57 0.96
N ASN A 189 5.62 -12.29 1.34
CA ASN A 189 4.43 -11.65 1.88
C ASN A 189 3.71 -10.92 0.76
N ARG A 190 2.41 -11.03 0.68
CA ARG A 190 1.61 -10.43 -0.38
C ARG A 190 0.26 -9.97 0.12
N ILE A 191 -0.36 -9.09 -0.63
CA ILE A 191 -1.73 -8.66 -0.43
C ILE A 191 -2.37 -8.41 -1.81
N HIS A 192 -3.59 -8.88 -2.02
CA HIS A 192 -4.32 -8.53 -3.24
C HIS A 192 -4.62 -7.03 -3.25
N VAL A 193 -4.58 -6.41 -4.43
CA VAL A 193 -4.76 -4.95 -4.56
C VAL A 193 -6.12 -4.48 -4.02
N ASP A 194 -7.16 -5.31 -4.18
CA ASP A 194 -8.49 -5.01 -3.61
C ASP A 194 -8.52 -5.12 -2.09
N ASP A 195 -7.73 -6.01 -1.51
CA ASP A 195 -7.61 -6.13 -0.06
C ASP A 195 -6.77 -4.99 0.53
N ALA A 196 -5.74 -4.52 -0.18
CA ALA A 196 -4.98 -3.34 0.21
C ALA A 196 -5.88 -2.08 0.26
N ALA A 197 -6.69 -1.86 -0.77
CA ALA A 197 -7.68 -0.78 -0.79
C ALA A 197 -8.81 -1.01 0.23
N GLY A 198 -9.20 -2.27 0.43
CA GLY A 198 -10.21 -2.69 1.43
C GLY A 198 -9.76 -2.40 2.85
N LEU A 199 -8.51 -2.69 3.20
CA LEU A 199 -7.95 -2.39 4.52
C LEU A 199 -7.88 -0.89 4.78
N LEU A 200 -7.43 -0.09 3.79
CA LEU A 200 -7.46 1.37 3.89
C LEU A 200 -8.88 1.90 4.15
N ALA A 201 -9.86 1.44 3.38
CA ALA A 201 -11.26 1.84 3.57
C ALA A 201 -11.80 1.41 4.94
N PHE A 202 -11.46 0.19 5.39
CA PHE A 202 -11.85 -0.32 6.70
C PHE A 202 -11.29 0.53 7.85
N LEU A 203 -10.00 0.89 7.81
CA LEU A 203 -9.37 1.73 8.83
C LEU A 203 -10.05 3.10 8.90
N LEU A 204 -10.30 3.75 7.76
CA LEU A 204 -10.97 5.05 7.72
C LEU A 204 -12.40 4.97 8.27
N GLN A 205 -13.17 3.94 7.91
CA GLN A 205 -14.53 3.73 8.41
C GLN A 205 -14.55 3.38 9.90
N ALA A 206 -13.58 2.60 10.37
CA ALA A 206 -13.45 2.26 11.79
C ALA A 206 -13.16 3.52 12.63
N ASP A 207 -12.24 4.40 12.16
CA ASP A 207 -11.98 5.67 12.83
C ASP A 207 -13.19 6.60 12.80
N LEU A 208 -13.88 6.70 11.66
CA LEU A 208 -15.12 7.49 11.56
C LEU A 208 -16.20 7.00 12.52
N ALA A 209 -16.30 5.69 12.73
CA ALA A 209 -17.19 5.06 13.71
C ALA A 209 -16.72 5.19 15.17
N GLY A 210 -15.58 5.87 15.41
CA GLY A 210 -15.06 6.14 16.75
C GLY A 210 -14.22 5.00 17.34
N LYS A 211 -13.83 3.99 16.56
CA LYS A 211 -12.87 2.98 17.03
C LYS A 211 -11.47 3.60 17.14
N ALA A 212 -10.78 3.29 18.22
CA ALA A 212 -9.38 3.67 18.37
C ALA A 212 -8.51 2.89 17.35
N LEU A 213 -7.71 3.60 16.59
CA LEU A 213 -6.70 2.99 15.72
C LEU A 213 -5.32 3.07 16.35
N ASP A 214 -4.54 2.01 16.16
CA ASP A 214 -3.11 2.01 16.47
C ASP A 214 -2.32 2.88 15.47
N ASP A 215 -1.09 3.20 15.85
CA ASP A 215 -0.19 4.01 15.04
C ASP A 215 0.32 3.30 13.78
N CYS A 216 0.24 1.95 13.75
CA CYS A 216 0.73 1.13 12.65
C CYS A 216 -0.10 -0.13 12.46
N TYR A 217 -0.29 -0.52 11.19
CA TYR A 217 -0.85 -1.81 10.78
C TYR A 217 -0.02 -2.41 9.63
N ILE A 218 0.00 -3.75 9.54
CA ILE A 218 0.56 -4.47 8.41
C ILE A 218 -0.57 -4.97 7.52
N GLY A 219 -0.50 -4.62 6.23
CA GLY A 219 -1.41 -5.13 5.20
C GLY A 219 -0.78 -6.32 4.49
N VAL A 220 -1.23 -7.51 4.82
CA VAL A 220 -0.79 -8.80 4.29
C VAL A 220 -1.95 -9.79 4.31
N ASP A 221 -1.94 -10.80 3.42
CA ASP A 221 -2.86 -11.95 3.48
C ASP A 221 -2.60 -12.81 4.73
N ASP A 222 -3.39 -13.87 4.92
CA ASP A 222 -3.29 -14.74 6.11
C ASP A 222 -2.19 -15.81 5.95
N GLU A 223 -1.60 -15.97 4.75
CA GLU A 223 -0.66 -17.05 4.43
C GLU A 223 0.68 -16.53 3.87
N PRO A 224 1.66 -16.16 4.71
CA PRO A 224 3.00 -15.86 4.23
C PRO A 224 3.71 -17.15 3.80
N ALA A 225 3.50 -17.54 2.54
CA ALA A 225 3.97 -18.81 1.98
C ALA A 225 5.42 -18.72 1.45
N PRO A 226 6.18 -19.85 1.47
CA PRO A 226 7.43 -19.97 0.74
C PRO A 226 7.23 -19.67 -0.75
N LEU A 227 8.12 -18.86 -1.33
CA LEU A 227 7.94 -18.42 -2.72
C LEU A 227 8.00 -19.58 -3.73
N HIS A 228 8.77 -20.63 -3.43
CA HIS A 228 8.83 -21.82 -4.29
C HIS A 228 7.48 -22.55 -4.38
N GLU A 229 6.74 -22.63 -3.26
CA GLU A 229 5.40 -23.25 -3.24
C GLU A 229 4.42 -22.44 -4.09
N VAL A 230 4.47 -21.12 -3.98
CA VAL A 230 3.64 -20.21 -4.78
C VAL A 230 3.96 -20.36 -6.27
N VAL A 231 5.25 -20.44 -6.62
CA VAL A 231 5.69 -20.62 -8.02
C VAL A 231 5.25 -21.98 -8.54
N CYS A 232 5.42 -23.05 -7.77
CA CYS A 232 4.96 -24.40 -8.18
C CYS A 232 3.43 -24.42 -8.42
N TRP A 233 2.66 -23.90 -7.49
CA TRP A 233 1.21 -23.81 -7.64
C TRP A 233 0.81 -22.99 -8.89
N LEU A 234 1.43 -21.84 -9.11
CA LEU A 234 1.15 -21.01 -10.30
C LEU A 234 1.53 -21.72 -11.60
N ARG A 235 2.62 -22.49 -11.61
CA ARG A 235 3.01 -23.30 -12.78
C ARG A 235 1.95 -24.34 -13.12
N GLU A 236 1.39 -25.01 -12.12
CA GLU A 236 0.28 -25.97 -12.28
C GLU A 236 -0.93 -25.27 -12.89
N GLN A 237 -1.35 -24.12 -12.32
CA GLN A 237 -2.51 -23.36 -12.82
C GLN A 237 -2.31 -22.84 -14.25
N LEU A 238 -1.08 -22.51 -14.64
CA LEU A 238 -0.73 -21.97 -15.96
C LEU A 238 -0.31 -23.06 -16.97
N GLY A 239 -0.19 -24.33 -16.57
CA GLY A 239 0.27 -25.42 -17.43
C GLY A 239 1.75 -25.28 -17.87
N VAL A 240 2.59 -24.55 -17.12
CA VAL A 240 3.99 -24.29 -17.47
C VAL A 240 4.87 -25.46 -17.06
N GLN A 241 5.51 -26.14 -18.04
CA GLN A 241 6.35 -27.31 -17.81
C GLN A 241 7.85 -26.99 -17.82
N HIS A 242 8.29 -26.02 -18.62
CA HIS A 242 9.69 -25.67 -18.74
C HIS A 242 10.23 -24.84 -17.56
N TRP A 243 11.54 -24.90 -17.34
CA TRP A 243 12.27 -24.04 -16.40
C TRP A 243 13.28 -23.20 -17.18
N ALA A 244 13.42 -21.92 -16.82
CA ALA A 244 14.49 -21.09 -17.34
C ALA A 244 15.84 -21.56 -16.79
N GLU A 245 16.90 -21.49 -17.63
CA GLU A 245 18.25 -21.88 -17.23
C GLU A 245 18.79 -20.91 -16.16
N ASP A 246 18.58 -19.60 -16.37
CA ASP A 246 18.97 -18.54 -15.45
C ASP A 246 17.76 -17.77 -14.93
N SER A 247 17.41 -18.00 -13.68
CA SER A 247 16.42 -17.18 -12.98
C SER A 247 17.03 -16.59 -11.71
N ALA A 248 17.41 -15.32 -11.78
CA ALA A 248 17.90 -14.61 -10.60
C ALA A 248 16.75 -14.23 -9.67
N VAL A 249 16.73 -14.77 -8.45
CA VAL A 249 15.82 -14.30 -7.39
C VAL A 249 16.29 -12.91 -6.93
N ARG A 250 15.61 -11.86 -7.35
CA ARG A 250 15.89 -10.47 -6.94
C ARG A 250 15.21 -10.08 -5.62
N ARG A 251 15.02 -11.00 -4.68
CA ARG A 251 14.47 -10.66 -3.38
C ARG A 251 15.55 -10.61 -2.32
N SER A 252 15.69 -9.43 -1.70
CA SER A 252 16.46 -9.24 -0.48
C SER A 252 15.51 -9.47 0.70
N GLY A 253 15.78 -10.49 1.51
CA GLY A 253 15.10 -10.76 2.74
C GLY A 253 14.01 -11.83 2.65
N SER A 254 13.89 -12.57 3.75
CA SER A 254 12.88 -13.61 3.98
C SER A 254 12.31 -13.36 5.37
N LYS A 255 11.01 -13.05 5.46
CA LYS A 255 10.29 -12.84 6.71
C LYS A 255 8.83 -13.20 6.52
N ARG A 256 8.11 -13.40 7.62
CA ARG A 256 6.67 -13.67 7.62
C ARG A 256 5.95 -12.53 8.33
N CYS A 257 5.22 -11.71 7.58
CA CYS A 257 4.45 -10.60 8.14
C CYS A 257 3.12 -11.10 8.72
N SER A 258 2.73 -10.55 9.87
CA SER A 258 1.47 -10.84 10.55
C SER A 258 0.47 -9.72 10.34
N ASN A 259 -0.78 -10.05 10.01
CA ASN A 259 -1.91 -9.11 9.98
C ASN A 259 -2.76 -9.18 11.25
N ALA A 260 -2.28 -9.83 12.31
CA ALA A 260 -3.05 -10.12 13.52
C ALA A 260 -3.69 -8.86 14.13
N ARG A 261 -3.01 -7.72 14.08
CA ARG A 261 -3.54 -6.44 14.58
C ARG A 261 -4.76 -5.96 13.78
N ALA A 262 -4.70 -6.01 12.46
CA ALA A 262 -5.83 -5.66 11.60
C ALA A 262 -7.00 -6.65 11.79
N ARG A 263 -6.69 -7.95 11.94
CA ARG A 263 -7.68 -8.98 12.24
C ARG A 263 -8.36 -8.75 13.59
N ALA A 264 -7.61 -8.38 14.62
CA ALA A 264 -8.15 -8.06 15.96
C ALA A 264 -9.09 -6.84 15.94
N LEU A 265 -8.83 -5.85 15.06
CA LEU A 265 -9.72 -4.71 14.84
C LEU A 265 -11.03 -5.11 14.13
N GLY A 266 -11.05 -6.27 13.45
CA GLY A 266 -12.21 -6.83 12.75
C GLY A 266 -12.08 -6.84 11.22
N TRP A 267 -10.91 -6.50 10.66
CA TRP A 267 -10.67 -6.63 9.23
C TRP A 267 -10.42 -8.09 8.83
N ALA A 268 -10.86 -8.45 7.62
CA ALA A 268 -10.55 -9.73 6.99
C ALA A 268 -10.27 -9.51 5.50
N PRO A 269 -9.20 -10.12 4.94
CA PRO A 269 -8.97 -10.09 3.50
C PRO A 269 -10.06 -10.88 2.76
N GLN A 270 -10.43 -10.41 1.57
CA GLN A 270 -11.29 -11.15 0.64
C GLN A 270 -10.54 -12.31 -0.02
N HIS A 271 -9.21 -12.14 -0.15
CA HIS A 271 -8.30 -13.13 -0.69
C HIS A 271 -7.32 -13.55 0.43
N PRO A 272 -7.72 -14.53 1.28
CA PRO A 272 -6.96 -14.87 2.48
C PRO A 272 -5.62 -15.54 2.18
N SER A 273 -5.44 -16.08 0.97
CA SER A 273 -4.16 -16.62 0.53
C SER A 273 -3.84 -16.28 -0.93
N TYR A 274 -2.62 -16.60 -1.34
CA TYR A 274 -2.21 -16.46 -2.74
C TYR A 274 -3.07 -17.33 -3.69
N ARG A 275 -3.67 -18.41 -3.20
CA ARG A 275 -4.49 -19.32 -4.02
C ARG A 275 -5.76 -18.61 -4.48
N GLU A 276 -6.54 -18.05 -3.54
CA GLU A 276 -7.77 -17.32 -3.87
C GLU A 276 -7.45 -16.08 -4.70
N GLY A 277 -6.41 -15.35 -4.32
CA GLY A 277 -6.07 -14.11 -5.00
C GLY A 277 -5.58 -14.32 -6.43
N TYR A 278 -4.67 -15.26 -6.68
CA TYR A 278 -4.25 -15.55 -8.06
C TYR A 278 -5.32 -16.28 -8.86
N ALA A 279 -6.15 -17.12 -8.24
CA ALA A 279 -7.29 -17.72 -8.94
C ALA A 279 -8.24 -16.63 -9.46
N ALA A 280 -8.54 -15.60 -8.66
CA ALA A 280 -9.35 -14.47 -9.09
C ALA A 280 -8.71 -13.69 -10.26
N VAL A 281 -7.38 -13.45 -10.21
CA VAL A 281 -6.65 -12.80 -11.30
C VAL A 281 -6.71 -13.61 -12.59
N LEU A 282 -6.53 -14.95 -12.52
CA LEU A 282 -6.55 -15.83 -13.68
C LEU A 282 -7.95 -15.97 -14.31
N GLN A 283 -9.00 -15.84 -13.52
CA GLN A 283 -10.39 -15.88 -14.02
C GLN A 283 -10.81 -14.56 -14.69
N GLY A 284 -10.20 -13.44 -14.30
CA GLY A 284 -10.48 -12.11 -14.86
C GLY A 284 -9.56 -11.70 -16.01
N SER A 285 -8.64 -12.57 -16.42
CA SER A 285 -7.61 -12.32 -17.46
C SER A 285 -8.06 -12.76 -18.84
#